data_51bd39447ba4168900b56704c802f154
#
_entry.id   51bd39447ba4168900b56704c802f154
#
_cell.length_a   1.000
_cell.length_b   1.000
_cell.length_c   1.000
_cell.angle_alpha   90.00
_cell.angle_beta   90.00
_cell.angle_gamma   90.00
#
_symmetry.space_group_name_H-M   'P 1'
#
loop_
_entity.id
_entity.type
_entity.pdbx_description
1 polymer ?
#
loop_
_entity_poly.entity_id
_entity_poly.type
_entity_poly.pdbx_seq_one_letter_code
_entity_poly.pdbx_strand_id
1 'polypeptide(L)'
;MTAIKQYGRQYILTIGNSKESIQINNLRTAFSLSHTHDKTPNKATIRVWNLNPSHRHQVTGGEFKQVSLAVGYGSLENCRVLYAGQITKPAVIREGLDFILELTCDDGATAYRDAFVNVTLAAGSTHEDVISHCAGQMSGITPGNIGLPSTVTFKRAKVCYGPARHVMTQVADHHGADWMIQNGELHILHPDYCLPGEGALLNEGSGMLGSPKPTDRGLEVSCLLRPEITVGSLVRIESIVTDYNGDYKVAAVKSEGDTHASRWESRLTLVNGRFKQAKKLKKRKKQDEHA
;
A
#
# COMPACT_ATOMS: atom_id res chain seq x y z
N MET A 1 25.21 6.92 -8.51
CA MET A 1 24.19 6.23 -7.65
C MET A 1 24.92 5.43 -6.61
N THR A 2 24.68 5.70 -5.33
CA THR A 2 25.32 4.95 -4.24
C THR A 2 24.73 3.55 -4.20
N ALA A 3 25.57 2.51 -4.26
CA ALA A 3 25.13 1.13 -4.14
C ALA A 3 24.33 0.95 -2.84
N ILE A 4 23.08 0.50 -2.95
CA ILE A 4 22.24 0.25 -1.78
C ILE A 4 22.81 -1.00 -1.10
N LYS A 5 23.36 -0.81 0.10
CA LYS A 5 23.86 -1.92 0.91
C LYS A 5 22.67 -2.69 1.48
N GLN A 6 22.42 -3.90 1.01
CA GLN A 6 21.27 -4.74 1.38
C GLN A 6 21.67 -5.87 2.36
N TYR A 7 22.46 -5.54 3.39
CA TYR A 7 22.80 -6.42 4.49
C TYR A 7 22.47 -5.79 5.86
N GLY A 8 22.37 -6.61 6.91
CA GLY A 8 21.97 -6.13 8.23
C GLY A 8 20.49 -5.75 8.23
N ARG A 9 19.61 -6.73 8.06
CA ARG A 9 18.15 -6.54 8.07
C ARG A 9 17.70 -5.81 9.32
N GLN A 10 16.91 -4.78 9.13
CA GLN A 10 16.33 -3.98 10.21
C GLN A 10 14.82 -3.90 10.02
N TYR A 11 14.10 -3.84 11.11
CA TYR A 11 12.67 -3.62 11.09
C TYR A 11 12.21 -2.82 12.31
N ILE A 12 11.11 -2.13 12.17
CA ILE A 12 10.37 -1.47 13.24
C ILE A 12 8.92 -1.84 13.05
N LEU A 13 8.36 -2.59 13.98
CA LEU A 13 6.93 -2.87 14.05
C LEU A 13 6.32 -1.98 15.13
N THR A 14 5.43 -1.09 14.73
CA THR A 14 4.68 -0.21 15.63
C THR A 14 3.24 -0.70 15.71
N ILE A 15 2.74 -0.95 16.91
CA ILE A 15 1.35 -1.35 17.17
C ILE A 15 0.78 -0.38 18.19
N GLY A 16 -0.41 0.17 17.95
CA GLY A 16 -0.97 1.14 18.87
C GLY A 16 -2.35 1.66 18.49
N ASN A 17 -2.66 2.81 19.05
CA ASN A 17 -3.85 3.60 18.77
C ASN A 17 -3.47 5.08 18.60
N SER A 18 -4.45 6.00 18.62
CA SER A 18 -4.19 7.45 18.46
C SER A 18 -3.48 8.10 19.66
N LYS A 19 -3.36 7.42 20.81
CA LYS A 19 -2.82 7.98 22.06
C LYS A 19 -1.46 7.37 22.41
N GLU A 20 -1.31 6.08 22.22
CA GLU A 20 -0.12 5.33 22.63
C GLU A 20 0.23 4.23 21.62
N SER A 21 1.49 3.86 21.57
CA SER A 21 1.98 2.79 20.72
C SER A 21 3.19 2.10 21.34
N ILE A 22 3.40 0.85 20.95
CA ILE A 22 4.60 0.07 21.25
C ILE A 22 5.42 -0.09 19.99
N GLN A 23 6.73 -0.01 20.13
CA GLN A 23 7.67 -0.30 19.05
C GLN A 23 8.44 -1.59 19.35
N ILE A 24 8.52 -2.45 18.36
CA ILE A 24 9.18 -3.75 18.43
C ILE A 24 10.21 -3.80 17.31
N ASN A 25 11.47 -4.05 17.66
CA ASN A 25 12.59 -4.15 16.71
C ASN A 25 13.60 -5.23 17.08
N ASN A 26 13.35 -5.97 18.18
CA ASN A 26 14.28 -6.92 18.77
C ASN A 26 13.68 -8.32 19.02
N LEU A 27 12.41 -8.53 18.68
CA LEU A 27 11.76 -9.83 18.76
C LEU A 27 11.74 -10.51 17.39
N ARG A 28 11.68 -11.85 17.37
CA ARG A 28 11.41 -12.54 16.13
C ARG A 28 10.08 -12.06 15.56
N THR A 29 10.11 -11.59 14.31
CA THR A 29 8.94 -11.11 13.59
C THR A 29 8.95 -11.67 12.18
N ALA A 30 7.85 -12.28 11.77
CA ALA A 30 7.64 -12.73 10.40
C ALA A 30 6.41 -12.06 9.82
N PHE A 31 6.42 -11.81 8.52
CA PHE A 31 5.30 -11.17 7.83
C PHE A 31 5.12 -11.68 6.40
N SER A 32 3.88 -11.62 5.95
CA SER A 32 3.49 -11.84 4.57
C SER A 32 2.48 -10.76 4.19
N LEU A 33 2.81 -9.97 3.19
CA LEU A 33 2.07 -8.80 2.75
C LEU A 33 1.70 -8.97 1.28
N SER A 34 0.50 -8.58 0.90
CA SER A 34 0.05 -8.58 -0.48
C SER A 34 -0.57 -7.25 -0.82
N HIS A 35 0.08 -6.52 -1.74
CA HIS A 35 -0.42 -5.28 -2.31
C HIS A 35 -0.78 -5.51 -3.77
N THR A 36 -2.00 -5.12 -4.14
CA THR A 36 -2.51 -5.26 -5.51
C THR A 36 -3.22 -3.98 -5.95
N HIS A 37 -3.50 -3.88 -7.24
CA HIS A 37 -4.38 -2.83 -7.79
C HIS A 37 -5.86 -3.10 -7.52
N ASP A 38 -6.20 -4.21 -6.86
CA ASP A 38 -7.58 -4.59 -6.65
C ASP A 38 -8.31 -3.56 -5.78
N LYS A 39 -9.61 -3.41 -6.05
CA LYS A 39 -10.54 -2.53 -5.30
C LYS A 39 -10.82 -3.02 -3.88
N THR A 40 -10.10 -4.03 -3.40
CA THR A 40 -10.20 -4.58 -2.04
C THR A 40 -9.01 -4.15 -1.20
N PRO A 41 -9.17 -4.01 0.13
CA PRO A 41 -8.06 -3.67 1.02
C PRO A 41 -6.88 -4.64 0.89
N ASN A 42 -5.67 -4.10 0.88
CA ASN A 42 -4.44 -4.89 0.93
C ASN A 42 -4.33 -5.62 2.25
N LYS A 43 -3.91 -6.87 2.20
CA LYS A 43 -3.85 -7.76 3.37
C LYS A 43 -2.43 -7.97 3.86
N ALA A 44 -2.29 -8.07 5.17
CA ALA A 44 -1.06 -8.43 5.83
C ALA A 44 -1.30 -9.46 6.92
N THR A 45 -0.38 -10.39 7.06
CA THR A 45 -0.26 -11.28 8.22
C THR A 45 1.08 -11.02 8.86
N ILE A 46 1.09 -10.64 10.15
CA ILE A 46 2.30 -10.36 10.92
C ILE A 46 2.30 -11.27 12.14
N ARG A 47 3.41 -11.95 12.38
CA ARG A 47 3.62 -12.83 13.54
C ARG A 47 4.75 -12.30 14.40
N VAL A 48 4.53 -12.19 15.69
CA VAL A 48 5.52 -11.74 16.67
C VAL A 48 5.65 -12.78 17.75
N TRP A 49 6.87 -13.25 17.98
CA TRP A 49 7.15 -14.25 19.02
C TRP A 49 7.44 -13.59 20.35
N ASN A 50 6.85 -14.15 21.39
CA ASN A 50 7.13 -13.83 22.79
C ASN A 50 6.97 -12.36 23.17
N LEU A 51 5.99 -11.69 22.56
CA LEU A 51 5.62 -10.35 23.01
C LEU A 51 5.19 -10.36 24.49
N ASN A 52 5.54 -9.32 25.21
CA ASN A 52 5.17 -9.14 26.62
C ASN A 52 3.65 -9.40 26.82
N PRO A 53 3.26 -10.18 27.86
CA PRO A 53 1.87 -10.53 28.13
C PRO A 53 0.91 -9.34 28.23
N SER A 54 1.33 -8.22 28.85
CA SER A 54 0.49 -7.02 28.96
C SER A 54 0.21 -6.39 27.59
N HIS A 55 1.24 -6.22 26.75
CA HIS A 55 1.08 -5.68 25.39
C HIS A 55 0.26 -6.62 24.51
N ARG A 56 0.48 -7.96 24.67
CA ARG A 56 -0.30 -8.96 23.94
C ARG A 56 -1.79 -8.86 24.31
N HIS A 57 -2.11 -8.63 25.61
CA HIS A 57 -3.47 -8.44 26.07
C HIS A 57 -4.11 -7.16 25.51
N GLN A 58 -3.38 -6.05 25.47
CA GLN A 58 -3.86 -4.79 24.86
C GLN A 58 -4.23 -4.96 23.39
N VAL A 59 -3.43 -5.71 22.64
CA VAL A 59 -3.71 -6.01 21.24
C VAL A 59 -4.93 -6.92 21.09
N THR A 60 -4.99 -8.02 21.84
CA THR A 60 -6.11 -8.98 21.74
C THR A 60 -7.40 -8.43 22.33
N GLY A 61 -7.31 -7.55 23.33
CA GLY A 61 -8.43 -6.80 23.92
C GLY A 61 -8.98 -5.68 23.02
N GLY A 62 -8.31 -5.39 21.88
CA GLY A 62 -8.75 -4.40 20.93
C GLY A 62 -8.46 -2.95 21.30
N GLU A 63 -7.60 -2.69 22.29
CA GLU A 63 -7.11 -1.36 22.62
C GLU A 63 -6.20 -0.82 21.51
N PHE A 64 -5.32 -1.66 20.98
CA PHE A 64 -4.43 -1.36 19.88
C PHE A 64 -4.97 -1.94 18.57
N LYS A 65 -5.30 -1.04 17.64
CA LYS A 65 -5.94 -1.40 16.36
C LYS A 65 -5.14 -1.00 15.13
N GLN A 66 -4.10 -0.19 15.30
CA GLN A 66 -3.26 0.28 14.19
C GLN A 66 -1.93 -0.45 14.21
N VAL A 67 -1.41 -0.74 13.04
CA VAL A 67 -0.11 -1.38 12.84
C VAL A 67 0.64 -0.70 11.71
N SER A 68 1.93 -0.50 11.92
CA SER A 68 2.87 -0.06 10.88
C SER A 68 4.13 -0.90 10.95
N LEU A 69 4.54 -1.45 9.81
CA LEU A 69 5.76 -2.21 9.65
C LEU A 69 6.70 -1.42 8.74
N ALA A 70 7.82 -0.98 9.27
CA ALA A 70 8.92 -0.40 8.51
C ALA A 70 10.07 -1.39 8.45
N VAL A 71 10.75 -1.46 7.31
CA VAL A 71 11.89 -2.35 7.08
C VAL A 71 13.01 -1.62 6.38
N GLY A 72 14.23 -2.11 6.55
CA GLY A 72 15.42 -1.51 5.95
C GLY A 72 16.67 -2.35 6.15
N TYR A 73 17.81 -1.73 5.91
CA TYR A 73 19.12 -2.37 6.02
C TYR A 73 20.11 -1.45 6.74
N GLY A 74 21.05 -2.07 7.45
CA GLY A 74 22.15 -1.39 8.14
C GLY A 74 21.73 -0.78 9.47
N SER A 75 20.94 0.30 9.48
CA SER A 75 20.47 0.97 10.70
C SER A 75 18.95 1.14 10.72
N LEU A 76 18.38 1.32 11.90
CA LEU A 76 16.94 1.58 12.08
C LEU A 76 16.47 2.86 11.37
N GLU A 77 17.32 3.85 11.23
CA GLU A 77 17.04 5.12 10.55
C GLU A 77 16.75 4.94 9.04
N ASN A 78 17.30 3.87 8.47
CA ASN A 78 17.08 3.50 7.06
C ASN A 78 15.76 2.75 6.83
N CYS A 79 15.03 2.41 7.90
CA CYS A 79 13.74 1.74 7.75
C CYS A 79 12.72 2.67 7.09
N ARG A 80 11.98 2.12 6.13
CA ARG A 80 10.87 2.80 5.44
C ARG A 80 9.62 1.96 5.60
N VAL A 81 8.47 2.61 5.66
CA VAL A 81 7.19 1.94 5.81
C VAL A 81 6.96 1.01 4.62
N LEU A 82 6.83 -0.27 4.91
CA LEU A 82 6.47 -1.31 3.96
C LEU A 82 4.96 -1.54 3.98
N TYR A 83 4.34 -1.44 5.16
CA TYR A 83 2.92 -1.64 5.36
C TYR A 83 2.41 -0.77 6.50
N ALA A 84 1.24 -0.16 6.31
CA ALA A 84 0.49 0.49 7.36
C ALA A 84 -1.00 0.13 7.21
N GLY A 85 -1.65 -0.25 8.32
CA GLY A 85 -3.04 -0.69 8.25
C GLY A 85 -3.67 -0.89 9.63
N GLN A 86 -4.81 -1.56 9.63
CA GLN A 86 -5.61 -1.83 10.82
C GLN A 86 -5.62 -3.33 11.13
N ILE A 87 -5.46 -3.67 12.40
CA ILE A 87 -5.59 -5.04 12.88
C ILE A 87 -7.07 -5.41 12.87
N THR A 88 -7.43 -6.40 12.06
CA THR A 88 -8.80 -6.89 11.91
C THR A 88 -9.04 -8.13 12.75
N LYS A 89 -8.01 -8.98 12.89
CA LYS A 89 -8.11 -10.20 13.69
C LYS A 89 -6.77 -10.50 14.38
N PRO A 90 -6.64 -10.22 15.69
CA PRO A 90 -5.51 -10.70 16.48
C PRO A 90 -5.79 -12.13 16.97
N ALA A 91 -4.76 -12.98 17.01
CA ALA A 91 -4.82 -14.31 17.59
C ALA A 91 -3.54 -14.61 18.36
N VAL A 92 -3.63 -15.42 19.42
CA VAL A 92 -2.48 -15.92 20.16
C VAL A 92 -2.39 -17.42 19.93
N ILE A 93 -1.27 -17.86 19.41
CA ILE A 93 -0.96 -19.25 19.13
C ILE A 93 0.16 -19.69 20.07
N ARG A 94 0.07 -20.87 20.61
CA ARG A 94 1.16 -21.48 21.38
C ARG A 94 1.83 -22.58 20.56
N GLU A 95 3.13 -22.43 20.35
CA GLU A 95 3.96 -23.44 19.70
C GLU A 95 5.09 -23.85 20.64
N GLY A 96 4.96 -25.03 21.27
CA GLY A 96 5.91 -25.48 22.29
C GLY A 96 5.95 -24.56 23.49
N LEU A 97 7.08 -23.88 23.71
CA LEU A 97 7.29 -22.90 24.79
C LEU A 97 7.00 -21.47 24.33
N ASP A 98 6.86 -21.23 23.04
CA ASP A 98 6.66 -19.88 22.46
C ASP A 98 5.19 -19.50 22.40
N PHE A 99 4.94 -18.20 22.62
CA PHE A 99 3.66 -17.56 22.35
C PHE A 99 3.80 -16.67 21.13
N ILE A 100 3.01 -16.94 20.10
CA ILE A 100 3.02 -16.21 18.84
C ILE A 100 1.78 -15.34 18.79
N LEU A 101 1.95 -14.02 18.71
CA LEU A 101 0.89 -13.10 18.38
C LEU A 101 0.79 -13.02 16.86
N GLU A 102 -0.30 -13.54 16.28
CA GLU A 102 -0.62 -13.43 14.87
C GLU A 102 -1.62 -12.31 14.65
N LEU A 103 -1.29 -11.39 13.77
CA LEU A 103 -2.10 -10.24 13.39
C LEU A 103 -2.53 -10.39 11.93
N THR A 104 -3.84 -10.50 11.69
CA THR A 104 -4.40 -10.27 10.36
C THR A 104 -4.76 -8.80 10.26
N CYS A 105 -4.28 -8.15 9.22
CA CYS A 105 -4.41 -6.70 9.05
C CYS A 105 -4.90 -6.38 7.64
N ASP A 106 -5.68 -5.31 7.53
CA ASP A 106 -6.16 -4.78 6.26
C ASP A 106 -5.84 -3.27 6.18
N ASP A 107 -5.38 -2.81 5.02
CA ASP A 107 -5.09 -1.39 4.78
C ASP A 107 -6.39 -0.64 4.49
N GLY A 108 -6.72 0.34 5.34
CA GLY A 108 -7.91 1.16 5.19
C GLY A 108 -9.24 0.42 5.44
N ALA A 109 -9.25 -0.71 6.19
CA ALA A 109 -10.43 -1.55 6.43
C ALA A 109 -11.66 -0.76 6.89
N THR A 110 -11.51 0.11 7.89
CA THR A 110 -12.60 0.94 8.42
C THR A 110 -13.10 1.94 7.37
N ALA A 111 -12.18 2.64 6.70
CA ALA A 111 -12.52 3.60 5.66
C ALA A 111 -13.26 2.93 4.49
N TYR A 112 -12.79 1.76 4.06
CA TYR A 112 -13.42 0.98 2.99
C TYR A 112 -14.83 0.52 3.35
N ARG A 113 -15.05 0.07 4.60
CA ARG A 113 -16.33 -0.47 5.07
C ARG A 113 -17.34 0.61 5.41
N ASP A 114 -16.93 1.64 6.15
CA ASP A 114 -17.82 2.52 6.90
C ASP A 114 -18.02 3.89 6.25
N ALA A 115 -17.12 4.31 5.30
CA ALA A 115 -17.25 5.59 4.64
C ALA A 115 -18.52 5.67 3.78
N PHE A 116 -19.33 6.71 4.03
CA PHE A 116 -20.58 6.97 3.34
C PHE A 116 -20.61 8.37 2.76
N VAL A 117 -21.06 8.52 1.52
CA VAL A 117 -21.17 9.80 0.83
C VAL A 117 -22.64 10.19 0.67
N ASN A 118 -22.96 11.42 1.04
CA ASN A 118 -24.23 12.04 0.78
C ASN A 118 -23.98 13.50 0.41
N VAL A 119 -23.86 13.76 -0.89
CA VAL A 119 -23.53 15.11 -1.39
C VAL A 119 -24.18 15.35 -2.74
N THR A 120 -24.63 16.59 -2.95
CA THR A 120 -25.03 17.09 -4.27
C THR A 120 -23.96 18.06 -4.76
N LEU A 121 -23.28 17.70 -5.84
CA LEU A 121 -22.29 18.55 -6.50
C LEU A 121 -22.99 19.43 -7.53
N ALA A 122 -22.60 20.71 -7.59
CA ALA A 122 -23.15 21.66 -8.54
C ALA A 122 -22.79 21.31 -10.00
N ALA A 123 -23.52 21.84 -10.96
CA ALA A 123 -23.13 21.82 -12.36
C ALA A 123 -21.74 22.48 -12.53
N GLY A 124 -20.90 21.91 -13.39
CA GLY A 124 -19.50 22.31 -13.55
C GLY A 124 -18.52 21.54 -12.67
N SER A 125 -18.99 20.78 -11.68
CA SER A 125 -18.12 19.88 -10.90
C SER A 125 -17.60 18.72 -11.76
N THR A 126 -16.49 18.14 -11.34
CA THR A 126 -15.78 17.09 -12.07
C THR A 126 -15.81 15.74 -11.35
N HIS A 127 -15.35 14.68 -12.02
CA HIS A 127 -15.11 13.39 -11.36
C HIS A 127 -14.03 13.49 -10.28
N GLU A 128 -13.02 14.37 -10.42
CA GLU A 128 -12.03 14.61 -9.37
C GLU A 128 -12.65 15.18 -8.09
N ASP A 129 -13.71 16.02 -8.23
CA ASP A 129 -14.46 16.55 -7.07
C ASP A 129 -15.23 15.44 -6.35
N VAL A 130 -15.82 14.49 -7.09
CA VAL A 130 -16.46 13.31 -6.51
C VAL A 130 -15.44 12.50 -5.70
N ILE A 131 -14.27 12.22 -6.29
CA ILE A 131 -13.19 11.48 -5.65
C ILE A 131 -12.73 12.19 -4.36
N SER A 132 -12.53 13.50 -4.43
CA SER A 132 -12.10 14.30 -3.29
C SER A 132 -13.13 14.28 -2.16
N HIS A 133 -14.43 14.27 -2.49
CA HIS A 133 -15.50 14.10 -1.51
C HIS A 133 -15.46 12.71 -0.87
N CYS A 134 -15.32 11.66 -1.67
CA CYS A 134 -15.22 10.28 -1.16
C CYS A 134 -14.02 10.13 -0.24
N ALA A 135 -12.85 10.63 -0.65
CA ALA A 135 -11.63 10.61 0.16
C ALA A 135 -11.81 11.35 1.50
N GLY A 136 -12.54 12.46 1.50
CA GLY A 136 -12.84 13.23 2.71
C GLY A 136 -13.73 12.51 3.72
N GLN A 137 -14.51 11.52 3.28
CA GLN A 137 -15.35 10.68 4.15
C GLN A 137 -14.60 9.44 4.66
N MET A 138 -13.46 9.10 4.08
CA MET A 138 -12.64 7.96 4.47
C MET A 138 -11.75 8.32 5.66
N SER A 139 -12.17 7.99 6.87
CA SER A 139 -11.41 8.27 8.09
C SER A 139 -10.04 7.60 8.08
N GLY A 140 -9.00 8.38 8.40
CA GLY A 140 -7.60 7.90 8.43
C GLY A 140 -6.95 7.73 7.07
N ILE A 141 -7.64 8.07 5.97
CA ILE A 141 -7.10 8.02 4.61
C ILE A 141 -6.78 9.43 4.14
N THR A 142 -5.63 9.57 3.52
CA THR A 142 -5.20 10.83 2.89
C THR A 142 -5.33 10.75 1.36
N PRO A 143 -5.65 11.89 0.69
CA PRO A 143 -5.64 11.94 -0.76
C PRO A 143 -4.21 11.70 -1.30
N GLY A 144 -4.06 10.64 -2.10
CA GLY A 144 -2.82 10.26 -2.76
C GLY A 144 -2.71 10.83 -4.19
N ASN A 145 -2.58 9.97 -5.19
CA ASN A 145 -2.36 10.36 -6.58
C ASN A 145 -3.53 9.95 -7.48
N ILE A 146 -3.78 10.77 -8.50
CA ILE A 146 -4.81 10.53 -9.50
C ILE A 146 -4.22 10.59 -10.90
N GLY A 147 -4.42 9.53 -11.67
CA GLY A 147 -4.03 9.41 -13.07
C GLY A 147 -5.24 8.98 -13.90
N LEU A 148 -5.99 9.94 -14.43
CA LEU A 148 -7.15 9.71 -15.30
C LEU A 148 -6.88 10.28 -16.70
N PRO A 149 -7.36 9.62 -17.78
CA PRO A 149 -7.07 10.01 -19.16
C PRO A 149 -7.76 11.32 -19.56
N SER A 150 -8.87 11.67 -18.92
CA SER A 150 -9.65 12.87 -19.23
C SER A 150 -10.34 13.44 -18.00
N THR A 151 -10.62 14.74 -18.03
CA THR A 151 -11.48 15.39 -17.03
C THR A 151 -12.91 15.39 -17.53
N VAL A 152 -13.81 14.76 -16.77
CA VAL A 152 -15.25 14.77 -17.05
C VAL A 152 -15.93 15.80 -16.17
N THR A 153 -16.65 16.74 -16.79
CA THR A 153 -17.40 17.79 -16.11
C THR A 153 -18.89 17.52 -16.21
N PHE A 154 -19.60 17.61 -15.10
CA PHE A 154 -21.05 17.43 -15.06
C PHE A 154 -21.78 18.64 -15.61
N LYS A 155 -22.60 18.45 -16.63
CA LYS A 155 -23.46 19.51 -17.20
C LYS A 155 -24.62 19.92 -16.29
N ARG A 156 -24.98 19.08 -15.33
CA ARG A 156 -26.06 19.28 -14.35
C ARG A 156 -25.56 18.91 -12.96
N ALA A 157 -26.30 19.31 -11.93
CA ALA A 157 -26.01 18.87 -10.56
C ALA A 157 -25.96 17.34 -10.48
N LYS A 158 -24.98 16.80 -9.77
CA LYS A 158 -24.74 15.36 -9.57
C LYS A 158 -24.95 15.00 -8.12
N VAL A 159 -25.95 14.17 -7.86
CA VAL A 159 -26.15 13.56 -6.52
C VAL A 159 -25.26 12.33 -6.41
N CYS A 160 -24.45 12.29 -5.35
CA CYS A 160 -23.66 11.12 -4.95
C CYS A 160 -24.17 10.65 -3.59
N TYR A 161 -24.73 9.44 -3.55
CA TYR A 161 -25.30 8.85 -2.34
C TYR A 161 -24.94 7.38 -2.25
N GLY A 162 -24.46 6.95 -1.10
CA GLY A 162 -24.14 5.56 -0.82
C GLY A 162 -22.74 5.34 -0.23
N PRO A 163 -22.31 4.08 -0.07
CA PRO A 163 -20.97 3.74 0.37
C PRO A 163 -19.90 4.36 -0.54
N ALA A 164 -18.91 5.03 0.05
CA ALA A 164 -17.88 5.74 -0.71
C ALA A 164 -17.16 4.83 -1.72
N ARG A 165 -16.89 3.56 -1.34
CA ARG A 165 -16.28 2.56 -2.24
C ARG A 165 -17.10 2.33 -3.52
N HIS A 166 -18.44 2.36 -3.45
CA HIS A 166 -19.29 2.17 -4.63
C HIS A 166 -19.25 3.40 -5.54
N VAL A 167 -19.31 4.61 -4.97
CA VAL A 167 -19.20 5.86 -5.72
C VAL A 167 -17.84 5.96 -6.39
N MET A 168 -16.76 5.61 -5.67
CA MET A 168 -15.39 5.56 -6.20
C MET A 168 -15.27 4.56 -7.35
N THR A 169 -15.83 3.35 -7.18
CA THR A 169 -15.80 2.31 -8.22
C THR A 169 -16.51 2.77 -9.49
N GLN A 170 -17.69 3.42 -9.37
CA GLN A 170 -18.40 3.95 -10.54
C GLN A 170 -17.58 5.00 -11.30
N VAL A 171 -16.87 5.89 -10.58
CA VAL A 171 -15.99 6.88 -11.22
C VAL A 171 -14.78 6.20 -11.87
N ALA A 172 -14.14 5.27 -11.19
CA ALA A 172 -12.99 4.54 -11.71
C ALA A 172 -13.37 3.74 -12.98
N ASP A 173 -14.46 2.98 -12.93
CA ASP A 173 -14.96 2.19 -14.07
C ASP A 173 -15.28 3.07 -15.29
N HIS A 174 -15.85 4.26 -15.07
CA HIS A 174 -16.12 5.21 -16.16
C HIS A 174 -14.84 5.59 -16.93
N HIS A 175 -13.70 5.62 -16.24
CA HIS A 175 -12.41 5.96 -16.84
C HIS A 175 -11.56 4.74 -17.21
N GLY A 176 -12.05 3.52 -16.99
CA GLY A 176 -11.24 2.30 -17.13
C GLY A 176 -10.06 2.27 -16.15
N ALA A 177 -10.20 2.92 -15.02
CA ALA A 177 -9.18 3.05 -13.98
C ALA A 177 -9.48 2.14 -12.78
N ASP A 178 -8.44 1.88 -12.00
CA ASP A 178 -8.56 1.21 -10.72
C ASP A 178 -8.26 2.18 -9.58
N TRP A 179 -8.86 1.94 -8.40
CA TRP A 179 -8.56 2.67 -7.21
C TRP A 179 -8.09 1.72 -6.10
N MET A 180 -7.19 2.21 -5.26
CA MET A 180 -6.60 1.44 -4.17
C MET A 180 -6.30 2.34 -2.99
N ILE A 181 -6.29 1.75 -1.80
CA ILE A 181 -5.70 2.34 -0.61
C ILE A 181 -4.36 1.65 -0.37
N GLN A 182 -3.28 2.43 -0.23
CA GLN A 182 -1.94 1.92 -0.02
C GLN A 182 -1.25 2.75 1.06
N ASN A 183 -0.94 2.11 2.19
CA ASN A 183 -0.33 2.75 3.37
C ASN A 183 -1.09 4.00 3.86
N GLY A 184 -2.44 3.94 3.83
CA GLY A 184 -3.29 5.04 4.25
C GLY A 184 -3.43 6.18 3.22
N GLU A 185 -2.97 6.00 1.98
CA GLU A 185 -3.19 6.94 0.87
C GLU A 185 -4.13 6.34 -0.18
N LEU A 186 -5.07 7.15 -0.68
CA LEU A 186 -6.01 6.78 -1.75
C LEU A 186 -5.41 7.14 -3.10
N HIS A 187 -5.21 6.15 -3.97
CA HIS A 187 -4.75 6.33 -5.34
C HIS A 187 -5.80 5.87 -6.34
N ILE A 188 -5.89 6.55 -7.49
CA ILE A 188 -6.70 6.15 -8.64
C ILE A 188 -5.84 6.24 -9.88
N LEU A 189 -5.65 5.12 -10.56
CA LEU A 189 -4.74 5.03 -11.69
C LEU A 189 -5.40 4.30 -12.87
N HIS A 190 -5.48 4.98 -14.02
CA HIS A 190 -5.71 4.31 -15.28
C HIS A 190 -4.49 3.43 -15.63
N PRO A 191 -4.64 2.32 -16.38
CA PRO A 191 -3.54 1.45 -16.78
C PRO A 191 -2.32 2.19 -17.36
N ASP A 192 -2.53 3.27 -18.13
CA ASP A 192 -1.46 4.07 -18.74
C ASP A 192 -0.78 5.07 -17.79
N TYR A 193 -1.15 5.07 -16.51
CA TYR A 193 -0.56 5.98 -15.53
C TYR A 193 0.19 5.23 -14.45
N CYS A 194 1.28 5.84 -13.98
CA CYS A 194 2.09 5.37 -12.85
C CYS A 194 2.13 6.41 -11.75
N LEU A 195 2.51 6.00 -10.54
CA LEU A 195 2.80 6.94 -9.45
C LEU A 195 3.98 7.85 -9.82
N PRO A 196 3.97 9.13 -9.38
CA PRO A 196 5.08 10.03 -9.62
C PRO A 196 6.31 9.58 -8.83
N GLY A 197 7.48 9.81 -9.38
CA GLY A 197 8.76 9.47 -8.77
C GLY A 197 9.74 8.89 -9.79
N GLU A 198 10.97 8.69 -9.34
CA GLU A 198 11.99 8.00 -10.12
C GLU A 198 11.76 6.48 -10.05
N GLY A 199 11.93 5.80 -11.18
CA GLY A 199 11.85 4.35 -11.24
C GLY A 199 12.99 3.69 -10.47
N ALA A 200 12.68 2.67 -9.67
CA ALA A 200 13.70 1.89 -9.00
C ALA A 200 14.45 1.01 -10.00
N LEU A 201 15.78 1.03 -9.97
CA LEU A 201 16.59 0.12 -10.78
C LEU A 201 16.65 -1.26 -10.10
N LEU A 202 16.32 -2.30 -10.85
CA LEU A 202 16.48 -3.70 -10.46
C LEU A 202 17.39 -4.44 -11.43
N ASN A 203 18.56 -4.81 -10.92
CA ASN A 203 19.54 -5.70 -11.54
C ASN A 203 20.17 -6.58 -10.47
N GLU A 204 21.09 -7.44 -10.85
CA GLU A 204 21.79 -8.33 -9.91
C GLU A 204 22.48 -7.54 -8.77
N GLY A 205 23.14 -6.42 -9.10
CA GLY A 205 23.84 -5.56 -8.13
C GLY A 205 22.91 -4.76 -7.22
N SER A 206 21.62 -4.58 -7.58
CA SER A 206 20.61 -3.85 -6.79
C SER A 206 19.60 -4.77 -6.10
N GLY A 207 19.88 -6.08 -6.04
CA GLY A 207 19.12 -7.06 -5.26
C GLY A 207 18.04 -7.79 -6.04
N MET A 208 18.09 -7.85 -7.36
CA MET A 208 17.27 -8.77 -8.13
C MET A 208 17.70 -10.22 -7.84
N LEU A 209 16.75 -11.10 -7.59
CA LEU A 209 16.98 -12.51 -7.26
C LEU A 209 16.60 -13.38 -8.46
N GLY A 210 17.62 -13.98 -9.07
CA GLY A 210 17.45 -14.81 -10.26
C GLY A 210 17.09 -14.00 -11.51
N SER A 211 16.53 -14.68 -12.51
CA SER A 211 16.13 -14.07 -13.78
C SER A 211 14.66 -13.70 -13.78
N PRO A 212 14.27 -12.60 -14.45
CA PRO A 212 12.87 -12.29 -14.71
C PRO A 212 12.15 -13.44 -15.42
N LYS A 213 10.89 -13.67 -15.06
CA LYS A 213 10.04 -14.67 -15.71
C LYS A 213 8.98 -13.96 -16.55
N PRO A 214 8.85 -14.28 -17.84
CA PRO A 214 7.82 -13.66 -18.67
C PRO A 214 6.42 -14.11 -18.25
N THR A 215 5.46 -13.18 -18.34
CA THR A 215 4.04 -13.40 -18.15
C THR A 215 3.27 -12.83 -19.35
N ASP A 216 1.98 -13.09 -19.47
CA ASP A 216 1.17 -12.61 -20.60
C ASP A 216 1.17 -11.08 -20.76
N ARG A 217 1.42 -10.33 -19.69
CA ARG A 217 1.35 -8.86 -19.70
C ARG A 217 2.66 -8.17 -19.33
N GLY A 218 3.73 -8.91 -19.07
CA GLY A 218 4.99 -8.34 -18.64
C GLY A 218 5.92 -9.37 -17.99
N LEU A 219 6.38 -9.10 -16.77
CA LEU A 219 7.35 -9.92 -16.05
C LEU A 219 6.93 -10.22 -14.62
N GLU A 220 7.34 -11.37 -14.10
CA GLU A 220 7.45 -11.63 -12.67
C GLU A 220 8.92 -11.58 -12.25
N VAL A 221 9.22 -10.78 -11.22
CA VAL A 221 10.58 -10.55 -10.73
C VAL A 221 10.62 -10.73 -9.23
N SER A 222 11.59 -11.48 -8.73
CA SER A 222 11.90 -11.55 -7.29
C SER A 222 13.08 -10.64 -6.97
N CYS A 223 13.01 -9.95 -5.84
CA CYS A 223 14.10 -9.09 -5.36
C CYS A 223 14.20 -9.12 -3.85
N LEU A 224 15.34 -8.71 -3.31
CA LEU A 224 15.45 -8.40 -1.90
C LEU A 224 14.43 -7.33 -1.52
N LEU A 225 14.02 -7.33 -0.27
CA LEU A 225 12.93 -6.46 0.21
C LEU A 225 13.28 -4.99 0.04
N ARG A 226 12.49 -4.28 -0.75
CA ARG A 226 12.69 -2.85 -1.09
C ARG A 226 11.38 -2.08 -0.88
N PRO A 227 11.21 -1.42 0.28
CA PRO A 227 9.96 -0.75 0.63
C PRO A 227 9.59 0.42 -0.29
N GLU A 228 10.56 0.97 -1.04
CA GLU A 228 10.31 2.01 -2.02
C GLU A 228 9.60 1.51 -3.30
N ILE A 229 9.59 0.19 -3.54
CA ILE A 229 8.87 -0.40 -4.66
C ILE A 229 7.44 -0.70 -4.23
N THR A 230 6.51 0.10 -4.73
CA THR A 230 5.09 0.04 -4.37
C THR A 230 4.23 -0.19 -5.60
N VAL A 231 3.00 -0.65 -5.41
CA VAL A 231 2.04 -0.82 -6.52
C VAL A 231 1.81 0.51 -7.22
N GLY A 232 1.88 0.52 -8.55
CA GLY A 232 1.77 1.71 -9.39
C GLY A 232 3.08 2.45 -9.64
N SER A 233 4.18 2.14 -8.95
CA SER A 233 5.49 2.73 -9.21
C SER A 233 6.14 2.16 -10.48
N LEU A 234 7.16 2.85 -11.00
CA LEU A 234 7.99 2.37 -12.10
C LEU A 234 9.20 1.61 -11.57
N VAL A 235 9.60 0.59 -12.31
CA VAL A 235 10.82 -0.18 -12.08
C VAL A 235 11.53 -0.36 -13.42
N ARG A 236 12.82 -0.06 -13.46
CA ARG A 236 13.70 -0.38 -14.59
C ARG A 236 14.36 -1.71 -14.33
N ILE A 237 14.18 -2.64 -15.26
CA ILE A 237 14.82 -3.97 -15.23
C ILE A 237 16.07 -3.93 -16.11
N GLU A 238 17.19 -4.39 -15.54
CA GLU A 238 18.43 -4.68 -16.27
C GLU A 238 18.86 -6.10 -15.91
N SER A 239 18.58 -7.01 -16.83
CA SER A 239 18.86 -8.44 -16.72
C SER A 239 19.96 -8.85 -17.70
N ILE A 240 20.62 -9.99 -17.42
CA ILE A 240 21.53 -10.65 -18.39
C ILE A 240 20.76 -11.02 -19.67
N VAL A 241 19.47 -11.37 -19.55
CA VAL A 241 18.59 -11.57 -20.71
C VAL A 241 18.09 -10.21 -21.16
N THR A 242 18.71 -9.67 -22.18
CA THR A 242 18.48 -8.30 -22.67
C THR A 242 17.06 -8.03 -23.14
N ASP A 243 16.35 -9.06 -23.61
CA ASP A 243 14.96 -8.97 -24.04
C ASP A 243 13.98 -8.55 -22.93
N TYR A 244 14.38 -8.70 -21.67
CA TYR A 244 13.59 -8.30 -20.51
C TYR A 244 13.94 -6.91 -19.99
N ASN A 245 14.94 -6.25 -20.59
CA ASN A 245 15.36 -4.92 -20.16
C ASN A 245 14.34 -3.87 -20.57
N GLY A 246 14.03 -2.96 -19.64
CA GLY A 246 13.08 -1.89 -19.91
C GLY A 246 12.41 -1.32 -18.65
N ASP A 247 11.48 -0.41 -18.89
CA ASP A 247 10.71 0.24 -17.84
C ASP A 247 9.34 -0.45 -17.73
N TYR A 248 9.01 -0.85 -16.51
CA TYR A 248 7.78 -1.57 -16.18
C TYR A 248 7.04 -0.87 -15.05
N LYS A 249 5.70 -0.98 -15.06
CA LYS A 249 4.87 -0.56 -13.92
C LYS A 249 4.62 -1.76 -13.02
N VAL A 250 4.72 -1.54 -11.72
CA VAL A 250 4.41 -2.54 -10.70
C VAL A 250 2.89 -2.70 -10.57
N ALA A 251 2.36 -3.87 -10.90
CA ALA A 251 0.96 -4.21 -10.78
C ALA A 251 0.61 -4.87 -9.44
N ALA A 252 1.52 -5.68 -8.91
CA ALA A 252 1.35 -6.29 -7.59
C ALA A 252 2.71 -6.48 -6.92
N VAL A 253 2.71 -6.44 -5.59
CA VAL A 253 3.88 -6.71 -4.74
C VAL A 253 3.47 -7.69 -3.66
N LYS A 254 4.14 -8.83 -3.61
CA LYS A 254 4.04 -9.76 -2.48
C LYS A 254 5.37 -9.74 -1.73
N SER A 255 5.35 -9.30 -0.47
CA SER A 255 6.55 -9.20 0.37
C SER A 255 6.48 -10.20 1.52
N GLU A 256 7.55 -10.93 1.71
CA GLU A 256 7.67 -11.91 2.80
C GLU A 256 9.00 -11.73 3.52
N GLY A 257 8.95 -11.77 4.84
CA GLY A 257 10.15 -11.67 5.68
C GLY A 257 10.02 -12.41 7.00
N ASP A 258 11.14 -12.91 7.48
CA ASP A 258 11.32 -13.43 8.84
C ASP A 258 12.69 -12.96 9.33
N THR A 259 12.71 -12.31 10.48
CA THR A 259 13.94 -11.74 11.04
C THR A 259 14.96 -12.81 11.48
N HIS A 260 14.53 -14.05 11.67
CA HIS A 260 15.37 -15.18 12.10
C HIS A 260 15.54 -16.28 11.04
N ALA A 261 14.83 -16.16 9.89
CA ALA A 261 14.96 -17.10 8.78
C ALA A 261 15.56 -16.44 7.54
N SER A 262 15.81 -17.21 6.47
CA SER A 262 16.45 -16.70 5.25
C SER A 262 15.57 -15.76 4.43
N ARG A 263 14.24 -15.93 4.52
CA ARG A 263 13.28 -15.19 3.69
C ARG A 263 13.24 -13.70 4.04
N TRP A 264 13.54 -12.84 3.04
CA TRP A 264 13.48 -11.38 3.15
C TRP A 264 13.44 -10.80 1.74
N GLU A 265 12.29 -10.98 1.07
CA GLU A 265 12.17 -10.77 -0.36
C GLU A 265 10.80 -10.21 -0.76
N SER A 266 10.75 -9.58 -1.91
CA SER A 266 9.53 -9.18 -2.59
C SER A 266 9.44 -9.84 -3.94
N ARG A 267 8.24 -10.32 -4.28
CA ARG A 267 7.88 -10.77 -5.63
C ARG A 267 7.01 -9.70 -6.27
N LEU A 268 7.44 -9.24 -7.43
CA LEU A 268 6.81 -8.17 -8.18
C LEU A 268 6.13 -8.75 -9.41
N THR A 269 4.89 -8.37 -9.64
CA THR A 269 4.23 -8.55 -10.93
C THR A 269 4.31 -7.23 -11.67
N LEU A 270 4.97 -7.25 -12.82
CA LEU A 270 5.28 -6.09 -13.63
C LEU A 270 4.47 -6.12 -14.92
N VAL A 271 4.00 -4.96 -15.36
CA VAL A 271 3.32 -4.80 -16.65
C VAL A 271 4.12 -3.91 -17.57
N ASN A 272 4.16 -4.30 -18.85
CA ASN A 272 4.84 -3.54 -19.90
C ASN A 272 3.93 -2.40 -20.39
N GLY A 273 4.53 -1.29 -20.84
CA GLY A 273 3.78 -0.17 -21.40
C GLY A 273 4.55 1.14 -21.41
N ARG A 274 3.88 2.19 -21.91
CA ARG A 274 4.35 3.57 -21.80
C ARG A 274 3.45 4.29 -20.81
N PHE A 275 4.03 4.77 -19.71
CA PHE A 275 3.26 5.30 -18.60
C PHE A 275 3.45 6.81 -18.48
N LYS A 276 2.35 7.51 -18.15
CA LYS A 276 2.34 8.92 -17.77
C LYS A 276 2.33 9.02 -16.25
N GLN A 277 2.98 10.03 -15.70
CA GLN A 277 2.93 10.24 -14.25
C GLN A 277 1.57 10.79 -13.81
N ALA A 278 1.04 10.20 -12.74
CA ALA A 278 -0.15 10.69 -12.07
C ALA A 278 0.14 12.00 -11.31
N LYS A 279 -0.88 12.83 -11.11
CA LYS A 279 -0.79 14.06 -10.32
C LYS A 279 -1.32 13.83 -8.90
N LYS A 280 -0.88 14.63 -7.93
CA LYS A 280 -1.42 14.56 -6.58
C LYS A 280 -2.87 15.04 -6.55
N LEU A 281 -3.75 14.28 -5.88
CA LEU A 281 -5.14 14.67 -5.68
C LEU A 281 -5.19 15.88 -4.74
N LYS A 282 -5.85 16.94 -5.16
CA LYS A 282 -5.97 18.17 -4.35
C LYS A 282 -6.83 17.90 -3.11
N LYS A 283 -6.33 18.26 -1.92
CA LYS A 283 -7.18 18.33 -0.73
C LYS A 283 -8.25 19.40 -0.97
N ARG A 284 -9.52 19.05 -0.71
CA ARG A 284 -10.59 20.03 -0.71
C ARG A 284 -10.30 21.08 0.36
N LYS A 285 -10.33 22.36 0.03
CA LYS A 285 -10.46 23.43 1.03
C LYS A 285 -11.82 23.22 1.70
N LYS A 286 -11.86 23.11 3.03
CA LYS A 286 -13.11 23.22 3.77
C LYS A 286 -13.72 24.57 3.36
N GLN A 287 -14.76 24.54 2.55
CA GLN A 287 -15.63 25.71 2.42
C GLN A 287 -16.43 25.73 3.72
N ASP A 288 -16.40 26.89 4.34
CA ASP A 288 -17.13 27.18 5.56
C ASP A 288 -18.59 26.75 5.38
N GLU A 289 -19.03 25.84 6.27
CA GLU A 289 -20.44 25.57 6.51
C GLU A 289 -21.01 26.77 7.26
N HIS A 290 -21.32 27.84 6.49
CA HIS A 290 -22.17 28.93 6.96
C HIS A 290 -22.85 29.56 5.75
N ALA A 291 -24.03 29.10 5.42
CA ALA A 291 -25.16 29.86 4.88
C ALA A 291 -26.43 29.03 5.03
#